data_15be70a3bee16ea4a09ab700289c5814
#
_entry.id   15be70a3bee16ea4a09ab700289c5814
#
_cell.length_a   1.000
_cell.length_b   1.000
_cell.length_c   1.000
_cell.angle_alpha   90.00
_cell.angle_beta   90.00
_cell.angle_gamma   90.00
#
_symmetry.space_group_name_H-M   'P 1'
#
loop_
_entity.id
_entity.type
_entity.pdbx_description
1 polymer ?
#
loop_
_entity_poly.entity_id
_entity_poly.type
_entity_poly.pdbx_seq_one_letter_code
_entity_poly.pdbx_strand_id
1 'polypeptide(L)'
;MEDFGFYLVMTDPKVGYERCCEAAVRAGVKMVQLRMKYVPREELLHMAKRLVAITNGSDTNLIVDDDASVAAEAGADGVHVGQDDMSVEEVRARFPELRIVGLSTHNLEQAQESLRHSPDYIGVGPVFKTPTKKIPDPVLGTELAGRMIASVPYPAVAIGGINAENLPSVIAAGARNWSVVRAVCGSDDPYSAILRLREIAASVA
;
A
#
# COMPACT_ATOMS: atom_id res chain seq x y z
N MET A 1 -1.77 -3.07 14.81
CA MET A 1 -0.92 -2.02 14.15
C MET A 1 -1.53 -0.66 14.40
N GLU A 2 -0.73 0.39 14.59
CA GLU A 2 -1.19 1.78 14.68
C GLU A 2 -1.28 2.42 13.29
N ASP A 3 -1.97 3.59 13.20
CA ASP A 3 -2.00 4.38 11.97
C ASP A 3 -0.58 4.83 11.57
N PHE A 4 -0.26 4.70 10.30
CA PHE A 4 1.06 4.98 9.74
C PHE A 4 1.06 6.12 8.68
N GLY A 5 -0.13 6.63 8.36
CA GLY A 5 -0.30 7.77 7.46
C GLY A 5 -0.09 7.42 5.99
N PHE A 6 0.92 8.02 5.38
CA PHE A 6 1.22 7.81 3.98
C PHE A 6 1.85 6.45 3.69
N TYR A 7 1.32 5.75 2.69
CA TYR A 7 1.79 4.48 2.15
C TYR A 7 2.11 4.61 0.66
N LEU A 8 3.35 4.37 0.27
CA LEU A 8 3.75 4.41 -1.14
C LEU A 8 3.68 3.02 -1.77
N VAL A 9 2.79 2.84 -2.75
CA VAL A 9 2.78 1.65 -3.61
C VAL A 9 3.56 1.94 -4.88
N MET A 10 4.69 1.26 -5.05
CA MET A 10 5.59 1.44 -6.19
C MET A 10 5.20 0.49 -7.32
N THR A 11 4.72 1.06 -8.43
CA THR A 11 4.43 0.35 -9.68
C THR A 11 5.04 1.14 -10.83
N ASP A 12 5.97 0.53 -11.53
CA ASP A 12 6.69 1.10 -12.68
C ASP A 12 7.15 2.55 -12.45
N PRO A 13 7.92 2.84 -11.39
CA PRO A 13 8.35 4.19 -11.10
C PRO A 13 9.34 4.68 -12.18
N LYS A 14 9.09 5.90 -12.67
CA LYS A 14 9.87 6.55 -13.75
C LYS A 14 11.37 6.60 -13.47
N VAL A 15 11.75 6.73 -12.21
CA VAL A 15 13.16 6.80 -11.78
C VAL A 15 13.74 5.44 -11.37
N GLY A 16 12.97 4.36 -11.50
CA GLY A 16 13.29 3.02 -11.01
C GLY A 16 12.90 2.80 -9.56
N TYR A 17 12.75 1.51 -9.19
CA TYR A 17 12.23 1.11 -7.86
C TYR A 17 13.15 1.54 -6.74
N GLU A 18 14.47 1.36 -6.87
CA GLU A 18 15.45 1.67 -5.83
C GLU A 18 15.45 3.18 -5.49
N ARG A 19 15.57 4.04 -6.50
CA ARG A 19 15.58 5.49 -6.29
C ARG A 19 14.26 5.99 -5.71
N CYS A 20 13.14 5.37 -6.10
CA CYS A 20 11.84 5.67 -5.54
C CYS A 20 11.75 5.25 -4.07
N CYS A 21 12.25 4.06 -3.72
CA CYS A 21 12.33 3.55 -2.36
C CYS A 21 13.26 4.40 -1.47
N GLU A 22 14.47 4.74 -1.94
CA GLU A 22 15.40 5.63 -1.25
C GLU A 22 14.76 7.00 -0.94
N ALA A 23 14.02 7.56 -1.90
CA ALA A 23 13.28 8.80 -1.69
C ALA A 23 12.22 8.67 -0.59
N ALA A 24 11.49 7.54 -0.54
CA ALA A 24 10.50 7.25 0.49
C ALA A 24 11.14 7.10 1.87
N VAL A 25 12.22 6.33 2.00
CA VAL A 25 12.98 6.17 3.24
C VAL A 25 13.49 7.52 3.75
N ARG A 26 14.12 8.31 2.87
CA ARG A 26 14.61 9.66 3.21
C ARG A 26 13.50 10.60 3.65
N ALA A 27 12.30 10.47 3.08
CA ALA A 27 11.12 11.25 3.47
C ALA A 27 10.44 10.74 4.75
N GLY A 28 10.93 9.64 5.37
CA GLY A 28 10.36 9.06 6.58
C GLY A 28 8.99 8.40 6.35
N VAL A 29 8.78 7.82 5.16
CA VAL A 29 7.56 7.04 4.86
C VAL A 29 7.63 5.71 5.63
N LYS A 30 6.57 5.40 6.38
CA LYS A 30 6.54 4.20 7.23
C LYS A 30 6.26 2.90 6.49
N MET A 31 5.58 2.98 5.34
CA MET A 31 5.16 1.83 4.56
C MET A 31 5.46 2.05 3.08
N VAL A 32 6.18 1.13 2.46
CA VAL A 32 6.38 1.07 1.01
C VAL A 32 6.01 -0.32 0.49
N GLN A 33 5.45 -0.39 -0.72
CA GLN A 33 5.08 -1.67 -1.34
C GLN A 33 5.80 -1.82 -2.68
N LEU A 34 6.43 -2.96 -2.87
CA LEU A 34 6.92 -3.40 -4.18
C LEU A 34 5.78 -4.08 -4.93
N ARG A 35 5.30 -3.45 -6.01
CA ARG A 35 4.27 -4.00 -6.88
C ARG A 35 4.79 -4.09 -8.32
N MET A 36 5.34 -5.26 -8.66
CA MET A 36 5.81 -5.62 -10.00
C MET A 36 4.92 -6.73 -10.56
N LYS A 37 4.03 -6.38 -11.49
CA LYS A 37 3.13 -7.36 -12.11
C LYS A 37 3.71 -7.87 -13.43
N TYR A 38 3.39 -9.11 -13.73
CA TYR A 38 3.73 -9.75 -15.02
C TYR A 38 5.25 -9.90 -15.26
N VAL A 39 6.04 -9.99 -14.19
CA VAL A 39 7.47 -10.31 -14.26
C VAL A 39 7.74 -11.74 -13.76
N PRO A 40 8.85 -12.38 -14.18
CA PRO A 40 9.27 -13.65 -13.58
C PRO A 40 9.50 -13.52 -12.07
N ARG A 41 9.20 -14.61 -11.33
CA ARG A 41 9.40 -14.65 -9.87
C ARG A 41 10.82 -14.25 -9.45
N GLU A 42 11.82 -14.72 -10.21
CA GLU A 42 13.23 -14.41 -9.92
C GLU A 42 13.54 -12.91 -10.02
N GLU A 43 12.93 -12.21 -10.95
CA GLU A 43 13.08 -10.76 -11.10
C GLU A 43 12.43 -10.01 -9.94
N LEU A 44 11.19 -10.40 -9.53
CA LEU A 44 10.52 -9.86 -8.38
C LEU A 44 11.35 -10.08 -7.10
N LEU A 45 11.87 -11.30 -6.89
CA LEU A 45 12.70 -11.64 -5.75
C LEU A 45 13.99 -10.82 -5.70
N HIS A 46 14.65 -10.68 -6.87
CA HIS A 46 15.88 -9.88 -6.96
C HIS A 46 15.61 -8.41 -6.57
N MET A 47 14.53 -7.83 -7.08
CA MET A 47 14.15 -6.47 -6.73
C MET A 47 13.76 -6.36 -5.26
N ALA A 48 12.96 -7.29 -4.71
CA ALA A 48 12.60 -7.31 -3.31
C ALA A 48 13.82 -7.31 -2.39
N LYS A 49 14.83 -8.15 -2.65
CA LYS A 49 16.10 -8.19 -1.88
C LYS A 49 16.86 -6.86 -1.94
N ARG A 50 16.87 -6.17 -3.09
CA ARG A 50 17.48 -4.85 -3.23
C ARG A 50 16.75 -3.80 -2.40
N LEU A 51 15.41 -3.83 -2.38
CA LEU A 51 14.64 -2.89 -1.60
C LEU A 51 14.72 -3.16 -0.08
N VAL A 52 14.79 -4.45 0.33
CA VAL A 52 15.10 -4.81 1.72
C VAL A 52 16.42 -4.19 2.18
N ALA A 53 17.46 -4.23 1.33
CA ALA A 53 18.75 -3.61 1.67
C ALA A 53 18.64 -2.08 1.83
N ILE A 54 17.73 -1.42 1.11
CA ILE A 54 17.49 0.03 1.23
C ILE A 54 16.68 0.37 2.49
N THR A 55 15.68 -0.44 2.84
CA THR A 55 14.83 -0.18 4.01
C THR A 55 15.46 -0.65 5.32
N ASN A 56 16.43 -1.55 5.26
CA ASN A 56 17.09 -2.10 6.44
C ASN A 56 17.74 -1.00 7.30
N GLY A 57 17.46 -1.04 8.61
CA GLY A 57 17.95 -0.05 9.58
C GLY A 57 17.17 1.27 9.55
N SER A 58 16.10 1.39 8.76
CA SER A 58 15.18 2.52 8.81
C SER A 58 13.85 2.16 9.50
N ASP A 59 12.98 3.15 9.70
CA ASP A 59 11.61 2.94 10.19
C ASP A 59 10.62 2.56 9.08
N THR A 60 11.08 2.32 7.86
CA THR A 60 10.25 2.01 6.70
C THR A 60 10.06 0.50 6.56
N ASN A 61 8.82 0.02 6.60
CA ASN A 61 8.50 -1.38 6.33
C ASN A 61 8.32 -1.61 4.84
N LEU A 62 8.96 -2.66 4.32
CA LEU A 62 8.78 -3.13 2.94
C LEU A 62 7.71 -4.21 2.88
N ILE A 63 6.71 -3.98 2.06
CA ILE A 63 5.63 -4.93 1.74
C ILE A 63 5.80 -5.42 0.30
N VAL A 64 5.66 -6.72 0.06
CA VAL A 64 5.58 -7.27 -1.31
C VAL A 64 4.12 -7.48 -1.69
N ASP A 65 3.77 -7.17 -2.93
CA ASP A 65 2.41 -7.37 -3.46
C ASP A 65 2.22 -8.82 -3.89
N ASP A 66 1.11 -9.46 -3.48
CA ASP A 66 0.60 -10.81 -3.80
C ASP A 66 1.48 -11.99 -3.35
N ASP A 67 2.79 -11.98 -3.52
CA ASP A 67 3.63 -13.16 -3.36
C ASP A 67 4.30 -13.24 -1.98
N ALA A 68 3.62 -13.93 -1.04
CA ALA A 68 4.13 -14.16 0.31
C ALA A 68 5.45 -14.97 0.32
N SER A 69 5.63 -15.86 -0.65
CA SER A 69 6.87 -16.67 -0.72
C SER A 69 8.08 -15.82 -1.12
N VAL A 70 7.89 -14.85 -2.01
CA VAL A 70 8.92 -13.88 -2.37
C VAL A 70 9.17 -12.92 -1.22
N ALA A 71 8.12 -12.44 -0.54
CA ALA A 71 8.27 -11.57 0.62
C ALA A 71 9.15 -12.22 1.71
N ALA A 72 8.85 -13.45 2.08
CA ALA A 72 9.58 -14.22 3.08
C ALA A 72 11.03 -14.49 2.64
N GLU A 73 11.23 -14.98 1.41
CA GLU A 73 12.58 -15.29 0.88
C GLU A 73 13.46 -14.05 0.74
N ALA A 74 12.86 -12.88 0.47
CA ALA A 74 13.59 -11.62 0.40
C ALA A 74 13.91 -11.03 1.78
N GLY A 75 13.22 -11.46 2.84
CA GLY A 75 13.31 -10.86 4.16
C GLY A 75 12.54 -9.53 4.28
N ALA A 76 11.46 -9.39 3.52
CA ALA A 76 10.56 -8.24 3.62
C ALA A 76 9.78 -8.25 4.95
N ASP A 77 9.22 -7.11 5.36
CA ASP A 77 8.46 -6.99 6.60
C ASP A 77 7.07 -7.61 6.51
N GLY A 78 6.53 -7.70 5.29
CA GLY A 78 5.19 -8.25 5.10
C GLY A 78 4.80 -8.43 3.64
N VAL A 79 3.53 -8.83 3.48
CA VAL A 79 2.88 -9.03 2.19
C VAL A 79 1.52 -8.35 2.18
N HIS A 80 1.08 -7.90 1.00
CA HIS A 80 -0.27 -7.45 0.76
C HIS A 80 -0.95 -8.38 -0.24
N VAL A 81 -2.08 -8.97 0.15
CA VAL A 81 -2.81 -9.93 -0.66
C VAL A 81 -4.15 -9.37 -1.14
N GLY A 82 -4.58 -9.80 -2.32
CA GLY A 82 -5.93 -9.57 -2.84
C GLY A 82 -6.91 -10.66 -2.42
N GLN A 83 -8.15 -10.57 -2.94
CA GLN A 83 -9.23 -11.50 -2.61
C GLN A 83 -9.04 -12.90 -3.24
N ASP A 84 -8.29 -12.98 -4.34
CA ASP A 84 -8.03 -14.22 -5.09
C ASP A 84 -6.63 -14.81 -4.81
N ASP A 85 -5.85 -14.14 -3.95
CA ASP A 85 -4.51 -14.58 -3.58
C ASP A 85 -4.55 -15.54 -2.37
N MET A 86 -3.38 -15.85 -1.80
CA MET A 86 -3.28 -16.63 -0.58
C MET A 86 -4.02 -15.92 0.57
N SER A 87 -4.86 -16.64 1.32
CA SER A 87 -5.59 -16.08 2.45
C SER A 87 -4.64 -15.59 3.56
N VAL A 88 -5.11 -14.66 4.39
CA VAL A 88 -4.34 -14.11 5.53
C VAL A 88 -3.92 -15.24 6.47
N GLU A 89 -4.81 -16.21 6.74
CA GLU A 89 -4.54 -17.39 7.59
C GLU A 89 -3.46 -18.28 7.00
N GLU A 90 -3.51 -18.54 5.69
CA GLU A 90 -2.50 -19.33 5.00
C GLU A 90 -1.14 -18.63 5.00
N VAL A 91 -1.11 -17.31 4.79
CA VAL A 91 0.13 -16.52 4.89
C VAL A 91 0.74 -16.67 6.29
N ARG A 92 -0.06 -16.46 7.34
CA ARG A 92 0.42 -16.55 8.73
C ARG A 92 0.86 -17.97 9.10
N ALA A 93 0.19 -19.00 8.59
CA ALA A 93 0.55 -20.39 8.85
C ALA A 93 1.84 -20.82 8.13
N ARG A 94 2.06 -20.34 6.90
CA ARG A 94 3.19 -20.77 6.06
C ARG A 94 4.43 -19.87 6.17
N PHE A 95 4.22 -18.60 6.51
CA PHE A 95 5.26 -17.57 6.54
C PHE A 95 5.17 -16.73 7.83
N PRO A 96 5.34 -17.36 9.02
CA PRO A 96 5.18 -16.67 10.31
C PRO A 96 6.19 -15.54 10.55
N GLU A 97 7.27 -15.47 9.76
CA GLU A 97 8.24 -14.39 9.76
C GLU A 97 7.71 -13.09 9.16
N LEU A 98 6.66 -13.12 8.32
CA LEU A 98 6.02 -11.94 7.77
C LEU A 98 5.13 -11.30 8.85
N ARG A 99 5.64 -10.23 9.44
CA ARG A 99 5.00 -9.54 10.58
C ARG A 99 3.76 -8.75 10.18
N ILE A 100 3.68 -8.33 8.91
CA ILE A 100 2.63 -7.46 8.39
C ILE A 100 1.91 -8.16 7.23
N VAL A 101 0.60 -8.37 7.38
CA VAL A 101 -0.25 -8.93 6.33
C VAL A 101 -1.39 -7.96 6.05
N GLY A 102 -1.37 -7.34 4.86
CA GLY A 102 -2.43 -6.48 4.36
C GLY A 102 -3.42 -7.23 3.47
N LEU A 103 -4.68 -6.81 3.45
CA LEU A 103 -5.74 -7.38 2.63
C LEU A 103 -6.47 -6.30 1.83
N SER A 104 -6.59 -6.47 0.51
CA SER A 104 -7.41 -5.60 -0.35
C SER A 104 -8.91 -5.79 -0.10
N THR A 105 -9.68 -4.70 -0.05
CA THR A 105 -11.14 -4.72 0.02
C THR A 105 -11.76 -3.71 -0.95
N HIS A 106 -12.86 -4.10 -1.62
CA HIS A 106 -13.48 -3.37 -2.72
C HIS A 106 -14.95 -3.04 -2.49
N ASN A 107 -15.52 -3.47 -1.37
CA ASN A 107 -16.88 -3.18 -0.93
C ASN A 107 -17.00 -3.35 0.59
N LEU A 108 -18.14 -2.91 1.15
CA LEU A 108 -18.38 -2.94 2.59
C LEU A 108 -18.43 -4.38 3.15
N GLU A 109 -18.94 -5.33 2.39
CA GLU A 109 -19.02 -6.74 2.77
C GLU A 109 -17.62 -7.33 2.98
N GLN A 110 -16.71 -7.13 2.03
CA GLN A 110 -15.30 -7.56 2.15
C GLN A 110 -14.59 -6.87 3.33
N ALA A 111 -14.86 -5.58 3.57
CA ALA A 111 -14.29 -4.89 4.73
C ALA A 111 -14.78 -5.50 6.05
N GLN A 112 -16.06 -5.85 6.16
CA GLN A 112 -16.60 -6.52 7.34
C GLN A 112 -16.13 -7.98 7.47
N GLU A 113 -16.04 -8.72 6.36
CA GLU A 113 -15.52 -10.09 6.36
C GLU A 113 -14.06 -10.14 6.80
N SER A 114 -13.26 -9.12 6.50
CA SER A 114 -11.86 -9.04 6.93
C SER A 114 -11.68 -9.11 8.45
N LEU A 115 -12.73 -8.83 9.26
CA LEU A 115 -12.71 -8.98 10.71
C LEU A 115 -12.50 -10.44 11.14
N ARG A 116 -12.90 -11.42 10.33
CA ARG A 116 -12.69 -12.85 10.58
C ARG A 116 -11.27 -13.30 10.27
N HIS A 117 -10.63 -12.63 9.32
CA HIS A 117 -9.28 -12.94 8.85
C HIS A 117 -8.19 -12.24 9.64
N SER A 118 -8.52 -11.16 10.37
CA SER A 118 -7.61 -10.41 11.23
C SER A 118 -6.30 -9.98 10.53
N PRO A 119 -6.36 -9.29 9.36
CA PRO A 119 -5.18 -8.69 8.75
C PRO A 119 -4.64 -7.57 9.65
N ASP A 120 -3.40 -7.15 9.42
CA ASP A 120 -2.84 -5.99 10.15
C ASP A 120 -3.41 -4.67 9.65
N TYR A 121 -3.78 -4.60 8.37
CA TYR A 121 -4.48 -3.47 7.76
C TYR A 121 -5.27 -3.93 6.53
N ILE A 122 -6.25 -3.12 6.12
CA ILE A 122 -6.94 -3.32 4.84
C ILE A 122 -6.66 -2.18 3.85
N GLY A 123 -6.63 -2.54 2.55
CA GLY A 123 -6.71 -1.57 1.47
C GLY A 123 -8.17 -1.32 1.11
N VAL A 124 -8.60 -0.07 1.07
CA VAL A 124 -9.97 0.35 0.72
C VAL A 124 -9.94 1.09 -0.61
N GLY A 125 -10.39 0.46 -1.67
CA GLY A 125 -10.30 1.07 -3.00
C GLY A 125 -10.87 0.24 -4.14
N PRO A 126 -10.93 0.85 -5.35
CA PRO A 126 -10.40 2.18 -5.68
C PRO A 126 -11.35 3.32 -5.29
N VAL A 127 -10.83 4.35 -4.59
CA VAL A 127 -11.65 5.52 -4.22
C VAL A 127 -12.03 6.34 -5.45
N PHE A 128 -11.09 6.52 -6.37
CA PHE A 128 -11.31 7.20 -7.66
C PHE A 128 -10.87 6.31 -8.82
N LYS A 129 -11.31 6.69 -10.02
CA LYS A 129 -10.91 5.99 -11.25
C LYS A 129 -9.38 6.00 -11.40
N THR A 130 -8.81 4.82 -11.69
CA THR A 130 -7.37 4.65 -11.87
C THR A 130 -7.07 3.68 -13.02
N PRO A 131 -6.08 3.96 -13.86
CA PRO A 131 -5.65 3.05 -14.92
C PRO A 131 -4.59 2.04 -14.44
N THR A 132 -4.22 2.01 -13.15
CA THR A 132 -3.13 1.17 -12.64
C THR A 132 -3.47 -0.32 -12.65
N LYS A 133 -4.75 -0.71 -12.48
CA LYS A 133 -5.22 -2.09 -12.66
C LYS A 133 -5.77 -2.28 -14.08
N LYS A 134 -5.43 -3.39 -14.74
CA LYS A 134 -5.97 -3.75 -16.07
C LYS A 134 -7.47 -4.04 -16.04
N ILE A 135 -7.93 -4.71 -15.00
CA ILE A 135 -9.36 -4.94 -14.72
C ILE A 135 -9.69 -4.11 -13.49
N PRO A 136 -10.35 -2.96 -13.66
CA PRO A 136 -10.64 -2.08 -12.54
C PRO A 136 -11.86 -2.59 -11.76
N ASP A 137 -11.73 -2.59 -10.43
CA ASP A 137 -12.88 -2.72 -9.53
C ASP A 137 -13.79 -1.48 -9.64
N PRO A 138 -15.07 -1.59 -9.26
CA PRO A 138 -15.98 -0.44 -9.19
C PRO A 138 -15.42 0.67 -8.29
N VAL A 139 -15.56 1.92 -8.75
CA VAL A 139 -15.13 3.10 -7.98
C VAL A 139 -16.02 3.27 -6.75
N LEU A 140 -15.43 3.38 -5.57
CA LEU A 140 -16.15 3.51 -4.30
C LEU A 140 -16.66 4.95 -4.05
N GLY A 141 -15.88 5.94 -4.47
CA GLY A 141 -16.06 7.32 -4.01
C GLY A 141 -15.64 7.50 -2.54
N THR A 142 -15.62 8.73 -2.08
CA THR A 142 -15.16 9.07 -0.71
C THR A 142 -16.16 8.66 0.37
N GLU A 143 -17.48 8.73 0.08
CA GLU A 143 -18.52 8.37 1.05
C GLU A 143 -18.48 6.89 1.42
N LEU A 144 -18.49 5.98 0.44
CA LEU A 144 -18.43 4.55 0.71
C LEU A 144 -17.07 4.15 1.30
N ALA A 145 -15.97 4.74 0.81
CA ALA A 145 -14.65 4.51 1.38
C ALA A 145 -14.60 4.91 2.87
N GLY A 146 -15.15 6.06 3.25
CA GLY A 146 -15.25 6.50 4.66
C GLY A 146 -16.07 5.54 5.52
N ARG A 147 -17.18 5.00 5.00
CA ARG A 147 -17.98 3.98 5.71
C ARG A 147 -17.21 2.67 5.89
N MET A 148 -16.46 2.23 4.90
CA MET A 148 -15.61 1.04 4.99
C MET A 148 -14.50 1.24 6.03
N ILE A 149 -13.81 2.39 6.00
CA ILE A 149 -12.77 2.76 6.97
C ILE A 149 -13.34 2.72 8.40
N ALA A 150 -14.51 3.32 8.63
CA ALA A 150 -15.14 3.35 9.94
C ALA A 150 -15.68 1.97 10.41
N SER A 151 -15.78 0.98 9.54
CA SER A 151 -16.36 -0.33 9.85
C SER A 151 -15.37 -1.33 10.47
N VAL A 152 -14.08 -1.00 10.53
CA VAL A 152 -13.02 -1.88 11.04
C VAL A 152 -12.20 -1.21 12.15
N PRO A 153 -11.67 -1.98 13.13
CA PRO A 153 -10.91 -1.42 14.26
C PRO A 153 -9.40 -1.27 14.01
N TYR A 154 -8.91 -1.68 12.87
CA TYR A 154 -7.49 -1.62 12.49
C TYR A 154 -7.26 -0.65 11.32
N PRO A 155 -6.01 -0.29 11.01
CA PRO A 155 -5.71 0.66 9.94
C PRO A 155 -6.35 0.28 8.60
N ALA A 156 -7.07 1.23 8.02
CA ALA A 156 -7.67 1.11 6.70
C ALA A 156 -7.05 2.17 5.78
N VAL A 157 -6.49 1.72 4.67
CA VAL A 157 -5.72 2.52 3.72
C VAL A 157 -6.58 2.89 2.53
N ALA A 158 -6.98 4.13 2.40
CA ALA A 158 -7.65 4.61 1.19
C ALA A 158 -6.68 4.59 0.00
N ILE A 159 -7.05 3.95 -1.10
CA ILE A 159 -6.22 3.80 -2.30
C ILE A 159 -7.04 3.91 -3.59
N GLY A 160 -6.37 4.23 -4.68
CA GLY A 160 -6.93 4.26 -6.04
C GLY A 160 -7.28 5.66 -6.51
N GLY A 161 -6.50 6.14 -7.48
CA GLY A 161 -6.67 7.43 -8.14
C GLY A 161 -6.41 8.66 -7.27
N ILE A 162 -5.84 8.48 -6.07
CA ILE A 162 -5.52 9.58 -5.13
C ILE A 162 -4.32 10.37 -5.65
N ASN A 163 -4.44 11.70 -5.57
CA ASN A 163 -3.41 12.66 -5.98
C ASN A 163 -3.51 13.94 -5.12
N ALA A 164 -2.68 14.94 -5.40
CA ALA A 164 -2.63 16.20 -4.65
C ALA A 164 -3.96 16.99 -4.64
N GLU A 165 -4.78 16.86 -5.69
CA GLU A 165 -6.03 17.63 -5.84
C GLU A 165 -7.16 17.01 -5.01
N ASN A 166 -7.24 15.67 -4.96
CA ASN A 166 -8.36 14.96 -4.32
C ASN A 166 -8.04 14.39 -2.93
N LEU A 167 -6.76 14.36 -2.52
CA LEU A 167 -6.34 13.91 -1.19
C LEU A 167 -7.09 14.61 -0.03
N PRO A 168 -7.35 15.92 -0.07
CA PRO A 168 -8.13 16.57 0.99
C PRO A 168 -9.50 15.96 1.22
N SER A 169 -10.22 15.55 0.16
CA SER A 169 -11.53 14.92 0.27
C SER A 169 -11.46 13.51 0.86
N VAL A 170 -10.36 12.80 0.65
CA VAL A 170 -10.12 11.46 1.23
C VAL A 170 -9.89 11.56 2.74
N ILE A 171 -9.10 12.54 3.17
CA ILE A 171 -8.84 12.79 4.60
C ILE A 171 -10.13 13.27 5.29
N ALA A 172 -10.87 14.18 4.66
CA ALA A 172 -12.17 14.64 5.19
C ALA A 172 -13.21 13.51 5.33
N ALA A 173 -13.08 12.44 4.53
CA ALA A 173 -13.89 11.22 4.66
C ALA A 173 -13.45 10.29 5.79
N GLY A 174 -12.42 10.64 6.58
CA GLY A 174 -11.95 9.91 7.75
C GLY A 174 -10.73 9.02 7.51
N ALA A 175 -10.10 9.09 6.33
CA ALA A 175 -8.90 8.30 6.06
C ALA A 175 -7.69 8.86 6.83
N ARG A 176 -7.19 8.09 7.79
CA ARG A 176 -5.93 8.37 8.50
C ARG A 176 -4.72 7.77 7.78
N ASN A 177 -4.95 6.67 7.03
CA ASN A 177 -3.95 6.06 6.18
C ASN A 177 -4.42 6.16 4.73
N TRP A 178 -3.51 6.53 3.84
CA TRP A 178 -3.80 6.73 2.44
C TRP A 178 -2.60 6.38 1.57
N SER A 179 -2.88 5.91 0.35
CA SER A 179 -1.85 5.42 -0.56
C SER A 179 -1.96 6.05 -1.94
N VAL A 180 -0.82 6.29 -2.55
CA VAL A 180 -0.71 6.70 -3.95
C VAL A 180 0.24 5.79 -4.71
N VAL A 181 0.06 5.73 -6.02
CA VAL A 181 0.98 5.12 -6.97
C VAL A 181 1.53 6.23 -7.87
N ARG A 182 0.76 6.65 -8.85
CA ARG A 182 1.19 7.50 -9.96
C ARG A 182 1.61 8.90 -9.55
N ALA A 183 1.03 9.45 -8.49
CA ALA A 183 1.37 10.78 -7.98
C ALA A 183 2.84 10.88 -7.54
N VAL A 184 3.47 9.75 -7.20
CA VAL A 184 4.90 9.66 -6.85
C VAL A 184 5.67 8.91 -7.92
N CYS A 185 5.22 7.72 -8.36
CA CYS A 185 5.93 6.90 -9.35
C CYS A 185 6.08 7.61 -10.71
N GLY A 186 5.17 8.50 -11.08
CA GLY A 186 5.25 9.29 -12.31
C GLY A 186 6.16 10.52 -12.23
N SER A 187 6.71 10.84 -11.06
CA SER A 187 7.55 12.02 -10.85
C SER A 187 9.01 11.77 -11.19
N ASP A 188 9.69 12.78 -11.68
CA ASP A 188 11.16 12.81 -11.83
C ASP A 188 11.86 13.04 -10.48
N ASP A 189 11.15 13.61 -9.50
CA ASP A 189 11.59 13.80 -8.11
C ASP A 189 10.56 13.22 -7.13
N PRO A 190 10.63 11.90 -6.84
CA PRO A 190 9.74 11.25 -5.89
C PRO A 190 9.79 11.84 -4.48
N TYR A 191 10.95 12.31 -4.03
CA TYR A 191 11.11 12.89 -2.71
C TYR A 191 10.26 14.16 -2.54
N SER A 192 10.38 15.11 -3.45
CA SER A 192 9.57 16.34 -3.42
C SER A 192 8.08 16.05 -3.61
N ALA A 193 7.73 15.06 -4.44
CA ALA A 193 6.34 14.63 -4.61
C ALA A 193 5.74 14.08 -3.30
N ILE A 194 6.50 13.26 -2.55
CA ILE A 194 6.09 12.73 -1.25
C ILE A 194 5.90 13.86 -0.23
N LEU A 195 6.87 14.77 -0.12
CA LEU A 195 6.78 15.89 0.84
C LEU A 195 5.56 16.76 0.56
N ARG A 196 5.30 17.10 -0.71
CA ARG A 196 4.13 17.88 -1.10
C ARG A 196 2.81 17.21 -0.71
N LEU A 197 2.67 15.91 -0.92
CA LEU A 197 1.46 15.18 -0.53
C LEU A 197 1.28 15.16 0.99
N ARG A 198 2.35 15.00 1.76
CA ARG A 198 2.31 15.04 3.23
C ARG A 198 1.97 16.44 3.77
N GLU A 199 2.47 17.50 3.15
CA GLU A 199 2.10 18.89 3.49
C GLU A 199 0.60 19.13 3.27
N ILE A 200 0.05 18.67 2.12
CA ILE A 200 -1.38 18.76 1.85
C ILE A 200 -2.17 17.98 2.91
N ALA A 201 -1.75 16.76 3.24
CA ALA A 201 -2.41 15.97 4.27
C ALA A 201 -2.41 16.66 5.64
N ALA A 202 -1.28 17.23 6.04
CA ALA A 202 -1.15 17.95 7.32
C ALA A 202 -1.97 19.23 7.39
N SER A 203 -2.29 19.85 6.24
CA SER A 203 -3.07 21.08 6.20
C SER A 203 -4.58 20.88 6.38
N VAL A 204 -5.06 19.63 6.31
CA VAL A 204 -6.51 19.29 6.38
C VAL A 204 -6.84 18.29 7.50
N ALA A 205 -5.84 17.81 8.24
CA ALA A 205 -5.97 16.86 9.34
C ALA A 205 -6.43 17.51 10.66
#